data_eb81695c7fd3230b446b4ce7286ebc8c
#
_entry.id   eb81695c7fd3230b446b4ce7286ebc8c
#
_cell.length_a   1.000
_cell.length_b   1.000
_cell.length_c   1.000
_cell.angle_alpha   90.00
_cell.angle_beta   90.00
_cell.angle_gamma   90.00
#
_symmetry.space_group_name_H-M   'P 1'
#
loop_
_entity.id
_entity.type
_entity.pdbx_description
1 polymer ?
#
loop_
_entity_poly.entity_id
_entity_poly.type
_entity_poly.pdbx_seq_one_letter_code
_entity_poly.pdbx_strand_id
1 'polypeptide(L)'
;MFFMKIIVSPAKKMKEASFTFSKPTVPLFIDRANSNRELLKSFSVDELMRIYECSSKIALNAYDLLRSKELNEALLTYDGIQYTYLKANALDREELDYLGDNLFILSALYGILRSTDLISYYRLEMNNKL
;
A
#
# COMPACT_ATOMS: atom_id res chain seq x y z
N MET A 1 -20.06 18.60 -16.65
CA MET A 1 -19.13 17.49 -16.31
C MET A 1 -18.64 17.65 -14.88
N PHE A 2 -18.76 16.61 -14.09
CA PHE A 2 -18.29 16.61 -12.71
C PHE A 2 -16.97 15.88 -12.61
N PHE A 3 -16.00 16.51 -11.97
CA PHE A 3 -14.72 15.88 -11.64
C PHE A 3 -14.74 15.54 -10.15
N MET A 4 -14.59 14.28 -9.82
CA MET A 4 -14.53 13.82 -8.44
C MET A 4 -13.22 13.08 -8.23
N LYS A 5 -12.50 13.47 -7.18
CA LYS A 5 -11.33 12.74 -6.69
C LYS A 5 -11.67 12.22 -5.30
N ILE A 6 -11.43 10.93 -5.10
CA ILE A 6 -11.70 10.25 -3.84
C ILE A 6 -10.37 9.88 -3.24
N ILE A 7 -10.17 10.23 -1.97
CA ILE A 7 -8.94 9.90 -1.23
C ILE A 7 -9.34 9.02 -0.05
N VAL A 8 -8.68 7.87 0.07
CA VAL A 8 -8.93 6.93 1.14
C VAL A 8 -7.66 6.63 1.93
N SER A 9 -7.84 6.19 3.16
CA SER A 9 -6.74 5.73 4.01
C SER A 9 -6.26 4.36 3.56
N PRO A 10 -4.98 4.02 3.78
CA PRO A 10 -4.49 2.67 3.56
C PRO A 10 -5.00 1.73 4.65
N ALA A 11 -4.71 0.44 4.51
CA ALA A 11 -4.92 -0.54 5.57
C ALA A 11 -3.58 -1.01 6.12
N LYS A 12 -3.54 -1.45 7.38
CA LYS A 12 -2.33 -2.01 7.99
C LYS A 12 -1.99 -3.37 7.39
N LYS A 13 -3.01 -4.17 7.07
CA LYS A 13 -2.85 -5.48 6.48
C LYS A 13 -2.80 -5.40 4.97
N MET A 14 -2.06 -6.33 4.38
CA MET A 14 -1.91 -6.47 2.94
C MET A 14 -2.10 -7.93 2.54
N LYS A 15 -2.53 -8.15 1.32
CA LYS A 15 -2.79 -9.49 0.76
C LYS A 15 -2.30 -9.59 -0.67
N GLU A 16 -2.15 -10.82 -1.16
CA GLU A 16 -1.88 -11.05 -2.56
C GLU A 16 -3.10 -10.67 -3.40
N ALA A 17 -2.84 -10.08 -4.57
CA ALA A 17 -3.90 -9.73 -5.49
C ALA A 17 -4.38 -10.98 -6.24
N SER A 18 -5.69 -11.09 -6.41
CA SER A 18 -6.30 -12.21 -7.15
C SER A 18 -6.40 -11.94 -8.65
N PHE A 19 -6.18 -10.70 -9.07
CA PHE A 19 -6.18 -10.30 -10.48
C PHE A 19 -5.36 -9.01 -10.62
N THR A 20 -5.19 -8.50 -11.84
CA THR A 20 -4.44 -7.27 -12.10
C THR A 20 -5.28 -6.31 -12.93
N PHE A 21 -4.98 -5.02 -12.80
CA PHE A 21 -5.47 -4.01 -13.74
C PHE A 21 -4.76 -4.18 -15.09
N SER A 22 -5.42 -3.76 -16.15
CA SER A 22 -4.86 -3.87 -17.50
C SER A 22 -3.68 -2.93 -17.75
N LYS A 23 -3.58 -1.85 -16.98
CA LYS A 23 -2.52 -0.84 -17.12
C LYS A 23 -1.97 -0.44 -15.76
N PRO A 24 -1.10 -1.27 -15.17
CA PRO A 24 -0.45 -0.91 -13.91
C PRO A 24 0.46 0.32 -14.11
N THR A 25 0.62 1.08 -13.04
CA THR A 25 1.41 2.31 -13.05
C THR A 25 2.47 2.28 -11.97
N VAL A 26 3.42 3.21 -12.03
CA VAL A 26 4.49 3.36 -11.04
C VAL A 26 4.12 4.50 -10.10
N PRO A 27 4.26 4.34 -8.77
CA PRO A 27 3.97 5.41 -7.82
C PRO A 27 4.71 6.71 -8.14
N LEU A 28 4.04 7.84 -7.95
CA LEU A 28 4.61 9.17 -8.24
C LEU A 28 5.89 9.44 -7.44
N PHE A 29 5.94 9.00 -6.19
CA PHE A 29 7.07 9.23 -5.29
C PHE A 29 7.89 7.97 -5.05
N ILE A 30 8.05 7.14 -6.08
CA ILE A 30 8.72 5.84 -5.97
C ILE A 30 10.16 5.95 -5.46
N ASP A 31 10.91 6.96 -5.89
CA ASP A 31 12.29 7.12 -5.47
C ASP A 31 12.40 7.37 -3.96
N ARG A 32 11.53 8.24 -3.44
CA ARG A 32 11.47 8.52 -2.02
C ARG A 32 10.99 7.31 -1.22
N ALA A 33 10.00 6.60 -1.76
CA ALA A 33 9.51 5.36 -1.15
C ALA A 33 10.61 4.31 -1.05
N ASN A 34 11.40 4.16 -2.11
CA ASN A 34 12.52 3.22 -2.12
C ASN A 34 13.60 3.61 -1.10
N SER A 35 13.92 4.89 -0.99
CA SER A 35 14.87 5.39 0.02
C SER A 35 14.38 5.10 1.43
N ASN A 36 13.11 5.35 1.70
CA ASN A 36 12.52 5.08 3.01
C ASN A 36 12.46 3.57 3.30
N ARG A 37 12.19 2.76 2.29
CA ARG A 37 12.20 1.30 2.44
C ARG A 37 13.59 0.80 2.81
N GLU A 38 14.63 1.30 2.15
CA GLU A 38 16.01 0.93 2.47
C GLU A 38 16.38 1.34 3.90
N LEU A 39 15.91 2.51 4.35
CA LEU A 39 16.08 2.93 5.74
C LEU A 39 15.41 1.95 6.70
N LEU A 40 14.16 1.59 6.45
CA LEU A 40 13.42 0.63 7.27
C LEU A 40 14.09 -0.74 7.28
N LYS A 41 14.64 -1.18 6.15
CA LYS A 41 15.37 -2.46 6.05
C LYS A 41 16.66 -2.46 6.85
N SER A 42 17.23 -1.30 7.15
CA SER A 42 18.45 -1.18 7.95
C SER A 42 18.22 -1.42 9.44
N PHE A 43 16.98 -1.37 9.90
CA PHE A 43 16.65 -1.54 11.31
C PHE A 43 16.54 -3.02 11.68
N SER A 44 16.96 -3.34 12.92
CA SER A 44 16.75 -4.67 13.50
C SER A 44 15.27 -4.87 13.87
N VAL A 45 14.92 -6.12 14.19
CA VAL A 45 13.56 -6.42 14.67
C VAL A 45 13.27 -5.64 15.96
N ASP A 46 14.22 -5.54 16.88
CA ASP A 46 14.04 -4.78 18.12
C ASP A 46 13.81 -3.29 17.86
N GLU A 47 14.53 -2.71 16.90
CA GLU A 47 14.33 -1.33 16.50
C GLU A 47 12.96 -1.13 15.87
N LEU A 48 12.52 -2.06 15.02
CA LEU A 48 11.19 -2.01 14.42
C LEU A 48 10.07 -2.13 15.47
N MET A 49 10.28 -2.93 16.52
CA MET A 49 9.32 -2.99 17.63
C MET A 49 9.08 -1.62 18.25
N ARG A 50 10.15 -0.84 18.41
CA ARG A 50 10.05 0.52 18.95
C ARG A 50 9.42 1.49 17.99
N ILE A 51 9.79 1.44 16.70
CA ILE A 51 9.25 2.32 15.67
C ILE A 51 7.77 2.09 15.47
N TYR A 52 7.37 0.82 15.37
CA TYR A 52 5.97 0.44 15.13
C TYR A 52 5.13 0.34 16.40
N GLU A 53 5.77 0.41 17.58
CA GLU A 53 5.11 0.23 18.87
C GLU A 53 4.29 -1.07 18.87
N CYS A 54 4.94 -2.19 18.56
CA CYS A 54 4.28 -3.48 18.37
C CYS A 54 5.07 -4.62 19.00
N SER A 55 4.46 -5.82 18.99
CA SER A 55 5.10 -7.05 19.49
C SER A 55 6.22 -7.51 18.57
N SER A 56 7.07 -8.42 19.11
CA SER A 56 8.15 -9.03 18.32
C SER A 56 7.63 -9.80 17.12
N LYS A 57 6.48 -10.47 17.26
CA LYS A 57 5.86 -11.23 16.16
C LYS A 57 5.47 -10.30 15.01
N ILE A 58 4.85 -9.17 15.30
CA ILE A 58 4.45 -8.19 14.28
C ILE A 58 5.68 -7.55 13.65
N ALA A 59 6.69 -7.20 14.44
CA ALA A 59 7.93 -6.60 13.94
C ALA A 59 8.71 -7.56 13.04
N LEU A 60 8.77 -8.85 13.39
CA LEU A 60 9.43 -9.86 12.56
C LEU A 60 8.72 -10.02 11.22
N ASN A 61 7.38 -10.06 11.25
CA ASN A 61 6.60 -10.11 10.02
C ASN A 61 6.86 -8.87 9.15
N ALA A 62 6.89 -7.69 9.73
CA ALA A 62 7.20 -6.45 9.03
C ALA A 62 8.61 -6.46 8.44
N TYR A 63 9.57 -6.99 9.19
CA TYR A 63 10.95 -7.16 8.73
C TYR A 63 11.01 -8.00 7.45
N ASP A 64 10.29 -9.13 7.43
CA ASP A 64 10.23 -10.00 6.26
C ASP A 64 9.48 -9.35 5.09
N LEU A 65 8.37 -8.69 5.36
CA LEU A 65 7.57 -8.01 4.33
C LEU A 65 8.37 -6.93 3.58
N LEU A 66 9.21 -6.18 4.30
CA LEU A 66 10.04 -5.14 3.70
C LEU A 66 11.01 -5.69 2.65
N ARG A 67 11.33 -6.97 2.72
CA ARG A 67 12.26 -7.63 1.81
C ARG A 67 11.59 -8.32 0.64
N SER A 68 10.27 -8.35 0.61
CA SER A 68 9.51 -8.89 -0.51
C SER A 68 9.72 -8.02 -1.76
N LYS A 69 9.87 -8.68 -2.90
CA LYS A 69 9.98 -8.02 -4.21
C LYS A 69 8.69 -8.12 -5.02
N GLU A 70 7.63 -8.71 -4.46
CA GLU A 70 6.35 -8.78 -5.12
C GLU A 70 5.76 -7.39 -5.30
N LEU A 71 5.19 -7.13 -6.48
CA LEU A 71 4.50 -5.89 -6.80
C LEU A 71 3.08 -6.21 -7.19
N ASN A 72 2.13 -5.52 -6.56
CA ASN A 72 0.72 -5.61 -6.89
C ASN A 72 0.11 -4.21 -6.87
N GLU A 73 -0.96 -4.02 -7.62
CA GLU A 73 -1.64 -2.73 -7.65
C GLU A 73 -2.19 -2.38 -6.26
N ALA A 74 -2.04 -1.12 -5.87
CA ALA A 74 -2.35 -0.65 -4.53
C ALA A 74 -3.77 -1.00 -4.09
N LEU A 75 -4.76 -0.75 -4.93
CA LEU A 75 -6.16 -1.03 -4.60
C LEU A 75 -6.40 -2.50 -4.24
N LEU A 76 -5.67 -3.41 -4.89
CA LEU A 76 -5.83 -4.85 -4.73
C LEU A 76 -4.97 -5.43 -3.61
N THR A 77 -4.02 -4.65 -3.10
CA THR A 77 -3.04 -5.09 -2.10
C THR A 77 -3.50 -4.82 -0.67
N TYR A 78 -4.11 -3.65 -0.44
CA TYR A 78 -4.58 -3.31 0.92
C TYR A 78 -5.76 -4.18 1.32
N ASP A 79 -5.69 -4.72 2.53
CA ASP A 79 -6.69 -5.61 3.10
C ASP A 79 -7.28 -4.99 4.37
N GLY A 80 -8.48 -4.46 4.26
CA GLY A 80 -9.18 -3.80 5.36
C GLY A 80 -10.67 -3.69 5.04
N ILE A 81 -11.45 -3.24 6.03
CA ILE A 81 -12.91 -3.20 5.93
C ILE A 81 -13.38 -2.42 4.70
N GLN A 82 -12.84 -1.22 4.48
CA GLN A 82 -13.24 -0.39 3.35
C GLN A 82 -12.94 -1.05 2.01
N TYR A 83 -11.82 -1.78 1.91
CA TYR A 83 -11.44 -2.50 0.68
C TYR A 83 -12.31 -3.73 0.47
N THR A 84 -12.71 -4.39 1.53
CA THR A 84 -13.64 -5.51 1.48
C THR A 84 -15.01 -5.06 0.96
N TYR A 85 -15.52 -3.95 1.46
CA TYR A 85 -16.82 -3.42 1.02
C TYR A 85 -16.79 -2.88 -0.40
N LEU A 86 -15.65 -2.38 -0.85
CA LEU A 86 -15.48 -1.91 -2.22
C LEU A 86 -15.65 -3.04 -3.25
N LYS A 87 -15.24 -4.27 -2.89
CA LYS A 87 -15.37 -5.48 -3.72
C LYS A 87 -14.81 -5.28 -5.13
N ALA A 88 -13.54 -4.88 -5.21
CA ALA A 88 -12.90 -4.61 -6.50
C ALA A 88 -12.99 -5.79 -7.47
N ASN A 89 -12.97 -7.03 -6.96
CA ASN A 89 -13.09 -8.24 -7.77
C ASN A 89 -14.50 -8.46 -8.36
N ALA A 90 -15.50 -7.72 -7.91
CA ALA A 90 -16.87 -7.78 -8.43
C ALA A 90 -17.18 -6.62 -9.38
N LEU A 91 -16.25 -5.69 -9.58
CA LEU A 91 -16.42 -4.53 -10.45
C LEU A 91 -16.12 -4.93 -11.91
N ASP A 92 -16.84 -4.30 -12.83
CA ASP A 92 -16.54 -4.46 -14.25
C ASP A 92 -15.37 -3.56 -14.66
N ARG A 93 -14.95 -3.68 -15.93
CA ARG A 93 -13.79 -2.95 -16.44
C ARG A 93 -13.98 -1.44 -16.38
N GLU A 94 -15.16 -0.97 -16.72
CA GLU A 94 -15.47 0.46 -16.73
C GLU A 94 -15.41 1.04 -15.32
N GLU A 95 -15.95 0.31 -14.34
CA GLU A 95 -15.90 0.70 -12.93
C GLU A 95 -14.46 0.70 -12.41
N LEU A 96 -13.66 -0.31 -12.75
CA LEU A 96 -12.25 -0.36 -12.37
C LEU A 96 -11.46 0.79 -12.99
N ASP A 97 -11.68 1.12 -14.24
CA ASP A 97 -11.04 2.24 -14.92
C ASP A 97 -11.39 3.57 -14.24
N TYR A 98 -12.64 3.73 -13.84
CA TYR A 98 -13.08 4.91 -13.08
C TYR A 98 -12.31 5.04 -11.77
N LEU A 99 -12.16 3.96 -11.03
CA LEU A 99 -11.38 3.97 -9.78
C LEU A 99 -9.90 4.26 -10.05
N GLY A 100 -9.35 3.72 -11.12
CA GLY A 100 -7.97 4.00 -11.51
C GLY A 100 -7.71 5.49 -11.75
N ASP A 101 -8.68 6.19 -12.30
CA ASP A 101 -8.58 7.62 -12.60
C ASP A 101 -8.93 8.53 -11.41
N ASN A 102 -9.73 8.06 -10.46
CA ASN A 102 -10.36 8.93 -9.46
C ASN A 102 -10.12 8.55 -8.01
N LEU A 103 -9.74 7.32 -7.70
CA LEU A 103 -9.50 6.87 -6.33
C LEU A 103 -8.01 6.87 -6.02
N PHE A 104 -7.67 7.59 -4.95
CA PHE A 104 -6.29 7.71 -4.47
C PHE A 104 -6.18 7.18 -3.04
N ILE A 105 -5.03 6.62 -2.71
CA ILE A 105 -4.74 6.08 -1.39
C ILE A 105 -3.56 6.86 -0.80
N LEU A 106 -3.69 7.34 0.44
CA LEU A 106 -2.58 8.02 1.13
C LEU A 106 -1.77 7.00 1.91
N SER A 107 -0.54 6.79 1.49
CA SER A 107 0.39 5.85 2.10
C SER A 107 1.48 6.57 2.85
N ALA A 108 1.82 6.11 4.06
CA ALA A 108 2.94 6.67 4.81
C ALA A 108 4.27 6.42 4.11
N LEU A 109 4.41 5.30 3.40
CA LEU A 109 5.65 4.96 2.68
C LEU A 109 5.69 5.58 1.29
N TYR A 110 4.60 5.44 0.54
CA TYR A 110 4.57 5.79 -0.89
C TYR A 110 4.04 7.20 -1.17
N GLY A 111 3.48 7.89 -0.16
CA GLY A 111 2.77 9.14 -0.38
C GLY A 111 1.42 8.90 -1.04
N ILE A 112 1.02 9.75 -1.96
CA ILE A 112 -0.23 9.56 -2.68
C ILE A 112 -0.06 8.47 -3.74
N LEU A 113 -0.99 7.50 -3.72
CA LEU A 113 -1.02 6.38 -4.66
C LEU A 113 -2.28 6.46 -5.52
N ARG A 114 -2.12 6.13 -6.80
CA ARG A 114 -3.25 5.78 -7.65
C ARG A 114 -3.65 4.33 -7.38
N SER A 115 -4.90 3.99 -7.65
CA SER A 115 -5.38 2.60 -7.47
C SER A 115 -4.55 1.58 -8.24
N THR A 116 -3.98 1.97 -9.38
CA THR A 116 -3.21 1.13 -10.28
C THR A 116 -1.71 1.11 -10.01
N ASP A 117 -1.23 1.91 -9.05
CA ASP A 117 0.20 1.96 -8.73
C ASP A 117 0.69 0.65 -8.15
N LEU A 118 1.80 0.14 -8.68
CA LEU A 118 2.42 -1.09 -8.18
C LEU A 118 3.18 -0.80 -6.90
N ILE A 119 2.82 -1.51 -5.84
CA ILE A 119 3.46 -1.39 -4.53
C ILE A 119 3.93 -2.76 -4.05
N SER A 120 4.94 -2.74 -3.21
CA SER A 120 5.41 -3.92 -2.49
C SER A 120 4.94 -3.85 -1.04
N TYR A 121 4.92 -5.01 -0.36
CA TYR A 121 4.46 -5.09 1.02
C TYR A 121 5.34 -4.26 1.96
N TYR A 122 4.69 -3.64 2.95
CA TYR A 122 5.35 -2.85 3.98
C TYR A 122 4.45 -2.71 5.20
N ARG A 123 5.03 -2.20 6.29
CA ARG A 123 4.27 -1.71 7.43
C ARG A 123 4.84 -0.36 7.82
N LEU A 124 4.05 0.66 7.73
CA LEU A 124 4.38 2.02 8.20
C LEU A 124 3.08 2.81 8.33
N GLU A 125 2.90 3.44 9.48
CA GLU A 125 1.76 4.32 9.73
C GLU A 125 2.21 5.77 9.76
N MET A 126 1.28 6.70 9.48
CA MET A 126 1.59 8.14 9.44
C MET A 126 2.17 8.66 10.76
N ASN A 127 1.80 8.06 11.89
CA ASN A 127 2.27 8.46 13.21
C ASN A 127 3.56 7.77 13.66
N ASN A 128 4.11 6.85 12.85
CA ASN A 128 5.39 6.25 13.18
C ASN A 128 6.52 7.25 12.97
N LYS A 129 7.49 7.24 13.89
CA LYS A 129 8.65 8.13 13.84
C LYS A 129 9.88 7.36 13.39
N LEU A 130 10.44 7.78 12.28
CA LEU A 130 11.66 7.20 11.74
C LEU A 130 12.89 7.95 12.25
#